data_c18e3760988313d619ca999b8a28ae7c
#
_entry.id   c18e3760988313d619ca999b8a28ae7c
#
_cell.length_a   1.000
_cell.length_b   1.000
_cell.length_c   1.000
_cell.angle_alpha   90.00
_cell.angle_beta   90.00
_cell.angle_gamma   90.00
#
_symmetry.space_group_name_H-M   'P 1'
#
loop_
_entity.id
_entity.type
_entity.pdbx_description
1 polymer ?
#
loop_
_entity_poly.entity_id
_entity_poly.type
_entity_poly.pdbx_seq_one_letter_code
_entity_poly.pdbx_strand_id
1 'polypeptide(L)'
;MTRVAADTNVLVSAVIGSGKPREFLRRCVAREWILVSSPPLLEGFAEVLRRPKLGLTEGEVLRALGALVATVEVVEPKRAVRVVVDDPDDDRVLEAALEGRASFIVSGDRHLLRLRHFEGIRIVTVAELLAAGHT
;
A
#
# COMPACT_ATOMS: atom_id res chain seq x y z
N MET A 1 15.52 -8.29 4.81
CA MET A 1 14.75 -7.94 3.62
C MET A 1 13.92 -6.69 3.88
N THR A 2 13.84 -5.82 2.89
CA THR A 2 13.15 -4.55 3.05
C THR A 2 11.64 -4.75 3.13
N ARG A 3 11.04 -4.14 4.13
CA ARG A 3 9.61 -4.22 4.39
C ARG A 3 8.99 -2.88 3.99
N VAL A 4 7.91 -2.94 3.22
CA VAL A 4 7.25 -1.73 2.70
C VAL A 4 5.75 -1.81 2.95
N ALA A 5 5.15 -0.64 3.13
CA ALA A 5 3.69 -0.52 3.13
C ALA A 5 3.30 0.38 1.97
N ALA A 6 2.10 0.19 1.44
CA ALA A 6 1.63 1.00 0.32
C ALA A 6 0.20 1.45 0.60
N ASP A 7 -0.13 2.66 0.15
CA ASP A 7 -1.48 3.14 0.31
C ASP A 7 -2.42 2.43 -0.69
N THR A 8 -3.70 2.55 -0.43
CA THR A 8 -4.73 1.87 -1.22
C THR A 8 -4.65 2.25 -2.70
N ASN A 9 -4.41 3.53 -3.00
CA ASN A 9 -4.41 3.99 -4.39
C ASN A 9 -3.25 3.39 -5.19
N VAL A 10 -2.08 3.23 -4.58
CA VAL A 10 -0.95 2.57 -5.23
C VAL A 10 -1.32 1.13 -5.58
N LEU A 11 -1.93 0.41 -4.65
CA LEU A 11 -2.31 -0.98 -4.87
C LEU A 11 -3.39 -1.12 -5.94
N VAL A 12 -4.39 -0.24 -5.91
CA VAL A 12 -5.44 -0.23 -6.94
C VAL A 12 -4.82 0.05 -8.31
N SER A 13 -3.95 1.05 -8.41
CA SER A 13 -3.27 1.37 -9.67
C SER A 13 -2.44 0.21 -10.18
N ALA A 14 -1.83 -0.54 -9.28
CA ALA A 14 -1.02 -1.71 -9.64
C ALA A 14 -1.88 -2.81 -10.25
N VAL A 15 -3.11 -2.95 -9.78
CA VAL A 15 -4.00 -4.04 -10.24
C VAL A 15 -4.70 -3.68 -11.54
N ILE A 16 -5.23 -2.45 -11.63
CA ILE A 16 -6.05 -2.07 -12.80
C ILE A 16 -5.26 -1.38 -13.91
N GLY A 17 -4.06 -0.93 -13.63
CA GLY A 17 -3.26 -0.18 -14.59
C GLY A 17 -2.03 -0.94 -15.02
N SER A 18 -1.06 -0.16 -15.51
CA SER A 18 0.22 -0.67 -15.92
C SER A 18 1.28 0.32 -15.44
N GLY A 19 2.54 0.11 -15.82
CA GLY A 19 3.60 1.03 -15.47
C GLY A 19 4.18 0.78 -14.09
N LYS A 20 4.62 1.84 -13.44
CA LYS A 20 5.41 1.73 -12.21
C LYS A 20 4.68 1.09 -11.03
N PRO A 21 3.40 1.40 -10.75
CA PRO A 21 2.71 0.71 -9.66
C PRO A 21 2.64 -0.80 -9.88
N ARG A 22 2.41 -1.22 -11.12
CA ARG A 22 2.37 -2.64 -11.43
C ARG A 22 3.74 -3.28 -11.28
N GLU A 23 4.79 -2.60 -11.69
CA GLU A 23 6.16 -3.09 -11.50
C GLU A 23 6.48 -3.25 -10.02
N PHE A 24 6.07 -2.27 -9.20
CA PHE A 24 6.25 -2.36 -7.76
C PHE A 24 5.57 -3.60 -7.19
N LEU A 25 4.30 -3.82 -7.53
CA LEU A 25 3.56 -4.96 -7.00
C LEU A 25 4.18 -6.28 -7.48
N ARG A 26 4.61 -6.33 -8.74
CA ARG A 26 5.24 -7.51 -9.29
C ARG A 26 6.50 -7.89 -8.50
N ARG A 27 7.28 -6.89 -8.09
CA ARG A 27 8.49 -7.13 -7.29
C ARG A 27 8.13 -7.58 -5.86
N CYS A 28 7.01 -7.13 -5.34
CA CYS A 28 6.52 -7.65 -4.06
C CYS A 28 6.09 -9.12 -4.20
N VAL A 29 5.41 -9.47 -5.29
CA VAL A 29 5.03 -10.85 -5.56
C VAL A 29 6.26 -11.73 -5.68
N ALA A 30 7.31 -11.21 -6.29
CA ALA A 30 8.58 -11.92 -6.45
C ALA A 30 9.40 -11.97 -5.15
N ARG A 31 8.90 -11.38 -4.08
CA ARG A 31 9.54 -11.35 -2.75
C ARG A 31 10.83 -10.56 -2.71
N GLU A 32 11.00 -9.59 -3.61
CA GLU A 32 12.11 -8.65 -3.51
C GLU A 32 11.90 -7.67 -2.36
N TRP A 33 10.64 -7.39 -2.05
CA TRP A 33 10.24 -6.65 -0.86
C TRP A 33 9.14 -7.42 -0.16
N ILE A 34 9.04 -7.25 1.17
CA ILE A 34 7.91 -7.76 1.92
C ILE A 34 6.88 -6.63 1.98
N LEU A 35 5.72 -6.86 1.39
CA LEU A 35 4.62 -5.89 1.41
C LEU A 35 3.78 -6.16 2.64
N VAL A 36 3.71 -5.18 3.56
CA VAL A 36 2.87 -5.30 4.75
C VAL A 36 1.56 -4.57 4.51
N SER A 37 0.48 -5.11 5.05
CA SER A 37 -0.83 -4.48 4.97
C SER A 37 -1.61 -4.81 6.25
N SER A 38 -2.86 -4.37 6.30
CA SER A 38 -3.71 -4.58 7.47
C SER A 38 -5.14 -4.77 7.02
N PRO A 39 -6.02 -5.32 7.89
CA PRO A 39 -7.42 -5.47 7.53
C PRO A 39 -8.08 -4.18 7.02
N PRO A 40 -7.91 -3.01 7.68
CA PRO A 40 -8.51 -1.78 7.14
C PRO A 40 -8.01 -1.43 5.75
N LEU A 41 -6.73 -1.65 5.46
CA LEU A 41 -6.19 -1.36 4.13
C LEU A 41 -6.73 -2.32 3.09
N LEU A 42 -6.84 -3.59 3.44
CA LEU A 42 -7.39 -4.59 2.52
C LEU A 42 -8.87 -4.34 2.24
N GLU A 43 -9.63 -3.93 3.26
CA GLU A 43 -11.03 -3.54 3.08
C GLU A 43 -11.16 -2.34 2.18
N GLY A 44 -10.31 -1.33 2.37
CA GLY A 44 -10.29 -0.15 1.52
C GLY A 44 -9.94 -0.47 0.07
N PHE A 45 -9.01 -1.39 -0.13
CA PHE A 45 -8.63 -1.85 -1.46
C PHE A 45 -9.84 -2.48 -2.18
N ALA A 46 -10.53 -3.42 -1.52
CA ALA A 46 -11.69 -4.06 -2.09
C ALA A 46 -12.82 -3.06 -2.37
N GLU A 47 -13.04 -2.13 -1.46
CA GLU A 47 -14.08 -1.11 -1.59
C GLU A 47 -13.84 -0.23 -2.82
N VAL A 48 -12.59 0.21 -3.02
CA VAL A 48 -12.26 1.03 -4.19
C VAL A 48 -12.43 0.23 -5.48
N LEU A 49 -12.01 -1.03 -5.48
CA LEU A 49 -12.15 -1.88 -6.67
C LEU A 49 -13.62 -2.09 -7.04
N ARG A 50 -14.53 -2.02 -6.07
CA ARG A 50 -15.96 -2.21 -6.33
C ARG A 50 -16.65 -0.97 -6.88
N ARG A 51 -15.96 0.15 -7.00
CA ARG A 51 -16.58 1.37 -7.52
C ARG A 51 -17.03 1.15 -8.97
N PRO A 52 -18.29 1.52 -9.29
CA PRO A 52 -18.84 1.24 -10.62
C PRO A 52 -18.02 1.79 -11.78
N LYS A 53 -17.35 2.92 -11.57
CA LYS A 53 -16.56 3.54 -12.65
C LYS A 53 -15.39 2.66 -13.10
N LEU A 54 -14.97 1.70 -12.27
CA LEU A 54 -13.89 0.79 -12.67
C LEU A 54 -14.36 -0.38 -13.51
N GLY A 55 -15.67 -0.65 -13.50
CA GLY A 55 -16.26 -1.67 -14.37
C GLY A 55 -15.86 -3.10 -14.06
N LEU A 56 -15.36 -3.37 -12.86
CA LEU A 56 -14.94 -4.72 -12.50
C LEU A 56 -16.13 -5.55 -12.02
N THR A 57 -16.14 -6.83 -12.37
CA THR A 57 -17.11 -7.75 -11.82
C THR A 57 -16.71 -8.13 -10.40
N GLU A 58 -17.68 -8.62 -9.63
CA GLU A 58 -17.37 -9.08 -8.27
C GLU A 58 -16.33 -10.20 -8.28
N GLY A 59 -16.41 -11.08 -9.28
CA GLY A 59 -15.41 -12.14 -9.43
C GLY A 59 -13.99 -11.58 -9.63
N GLU A 60 -13.88 -10.53 -10.43
CA GLU A 60 -12.59 -9.86 -10.65
C GLU A 60 -12.08 -9.21 -9.37
N VAL A 61 -12.97 -8.56 -8.61
CA VAL A 61 -12.60 -7.96 -7.33
C VAL A 61 -12.08 -9.02 -6.36
N LEU A 62 -12.81 -10.14 -6.24
CA LEU A 62 -12.42 -11.20 -5.31
C LEU A 62 -11.10 -11.85 -5.72
N ARG A 63 -10.85 -12.01 -7.02
CA ARG A 63 -9.57 -12.56 -7.49
C ARG A 63 -8.42 -11.61 -7.16
N ALA A 64 -8.61 -10.32 -7.38
CA ALA A 64 -7.58 -9.33 -7.06
C ALA A 64 -7.29 -9.28 -5.56
N LEU A 65 -8.36 -9.29 -4.75
CA LEU A 65 -8.21 -9.28 -3.29
C LEU A 65 -7.49 -10.54 -2.82
N GLY A 66 -7.88 -11.70 -3.34
CA GLY A 66 -7.24 -12.96 -2.96
C GLY A 66 -5.76 -12.98 -3.32
N ALA A 67 -5.41 -12.47 -4.49
CA ALA A 67 -4.02 -12.41 -4.92
C ALA A 67 -3.22 -11.46 -4.02
N LEU A 68 -3.81 -10.33 -3.64
CA LEU A 68 -3.13 -9.39 -2.75
C LEU A 68 -2.94 -10.00 -1.36
N VAL A 69 -3.98 -10.63 -0.81
CA VAL A 69 -3.89 -11.27 0.50
C VAL A 69 -2.80 -12.35 0.51
N ALA A 70 -2.67 -13.08 -0.60
CA ALA A 70 -1.62 -14.11 -0.70
C ALA A 70 -0.21 -13.49 -0.78
N THR A 71 -0.11 -12.24 -1.18
CA THR A 71 1.18 -11.56 -1.36
C THR A 71 1.64 -10.85 -0.09
N VAL A 72 0.71 -10.26 0.66
CA VAL A 72 1.06 -9.39 1.78
C VAL A 72 1.28 -10.15 3.07
N GLU A 73 2.03 -9.53 3.96
CA GLU A 73 2.06 -9.93 5.36
C GLU A 73 1.03 -9.05 6.06
N VAL A 74 -0.01 -9.66 6.60
CA VAL A 74 -1.09 -8.92 7.27
C VAL A 74 -0.70 -8.69 8.72
N VAL A 75 -0.76 -7.44 9.15
CA VAL A 75 -0.50 -7.07 10.53
C VAL A 75 -1.76 -6.47 11.15
N GLU A 76 -1.86 -6.58 12.47
CA GLU A 76 -2.97 -6.01 13.23
C GLU A 76 -2.43 -4.82 14.03
N PRO A 77 -2.61 -3.60 13.54
CA PRO A 77 -2.08 -2.43 14.23
C PRO A 77 -2.66 -2.29 15.63
N LYS A 78 -1.80 -2.09 16.61
CA LYS A 78 -2.19 -1.92 18.00
C LYS A 78 -2.22 -0.47 18.41
N ARG A 79 -1.59 0.39 17.64
CA ARG A 79 -1.48 1.80 17.92
C ARG A 79 -2.31 2.60 16.93
N ALA A 80 -3.19 3.46 17.44
CA ALA A 80 -3.94 4.39 16.60
C ALA A 80 -3.08 5.62 16.32
N VAL A 81 -3.07 6.04 15.06
CA VAL A 81 -2.30 7.20 14.61
C VAL A 81 -3.27 8.25 14.10
N ARG A 82 -3.04 9.51 14.45
CA ARG A 82 -3.87 10.64 14.01
C ARG A 82 -2.97 11.79 13.59
N VAL A 83 -2.31 11.63 12.46
CA VAL A 83 -1.33 12.58 11.95
C VAL A 83 -1.86 13.31 10.72
N VAL A 84 -2.52 12.59 9.81
CA VAL A 84 -3.03 13.17 8.58
C VAL A 84 -4.48 13.61 8.80
N VAL A 85 -4.65 14.87 9.19
CA VAL A 85 -5.94 15.39 9.60
C VAL A 85 -6.97 15.39 8.46
N ASP A 86 -6.49 15.66 7.24
CA ASP A 86 -7.38 15.81 6.09
C ASP A 86 -7.85 14.50 5.50
N ASP A 87 -7.16 13.40 5.81
CA ASP A 87 -7.52 12.10 5.26
C ASP A 87 -7.20 11.00 6.29
N PRO A 88 -8.18 10.60 7.09
CA PRO A 88 -7.97 9.54 8.08
C PRO A 88 -7.53 8.20 7.49
N ASP A 89 -7.85 7.95 6.21
CA ASP A 89 -7.43 6.70 5.57
C ASP A 89 -5.91 6.64 5.42
N ASP A 90 -5.26 7.79 5.27
CA ASP A 90 -3.81 7.84 5.21
C ASP A 90 -3.18 7.41 6.53
N ASP A 91 -3.86 7.69 7.66
CA ASP A 91 -3.36 7.24 8.95
C ASP A 91 -3.35 5.72 9.08
N ARG A 92 -4.25 5.03 8.37
CA ARG A 92 -4.27 3.56 8.38
C ARG A 92 -3.00 2.99 7.77
N VAL A 93 -2.45 3.67 6.76
CA VAL A 93 -1.18 3.26 6.15
C VAL A 93 -0.03 3.42 7.15
N LEU A 94 -0.03 4.54 7.87
CA LEU A 94 0.98 4.80 8.90
C LEU A 94 0.92 3.73 9.99
N GLU A 95 -0.28 3.38 10.42
CA GLU A 95 -0.47 2.35 11.45
C GLU A 95 0.07 0.99 11.01
N ALA A 96 -0.25 0.60 9.78
CA ALA A 96 0.22 -0.68 9.24
C ALA A 96 1.75 -0.68 9.11
N ALA A 97 2.31 0.43 8.65
CA ALA A 97 3.75 0.54 8.49
C ALA A 97 4.49 0.41 9.82
N LEU A 98 3.96 1.04 10.86
CA LEU A 98 4.53 0.93 12.20
C LEU A 98 4.48 -0.50 12.71
N GLU A 99 3.30 -1.11 12.68
CA GLU A 99 3.11 -2.46 13.18
C GLU A 99 3.94 -3.46 12.38
N GLY A 100 4.03 -3.25 11.07
CA GLY A 100 4.78 -4.13 10.18
C GLY A 100 6.27 -3.84 10.12
N ARG A 101 6.74 -2.86 10.86
CA ARG A 101 8.16 -2.46 10.89
C ARG A 101 8.68 -2.16 9.48
N ALA A 102 7.90 -1.42 8.72
CA ALA A 102 8.28 -1.05 7.37
C ALA A 102 9.41 -0.01 7.39
N SER A 103 10.28 -0.09 6.40
CA SER A 103 11.30 0.94 6.18
C SER A 103 10.78 2.04 5.29
N PHE A 104 9.79 1.72 4.44
CA PHE A 104 9.21 2.68 3.50
C PHE A 104 7.71 2.58 3.47
N ILE A 105 7.07 3.74 3.24
CA ILE A 105 5.68 3.82 2.82
C ILE A 105 5.69 4.35 1.41
N VAL A 106 4.99 3.66 0.51
CA VAL A 106 4.88 4.03 -0.89
C VAL A 106 3.52 4.66 -1.11
N SER A 107 3.50 5.88 -1.62
CA SER A 107 2.26 6.62 -1.80
C SER A 107 2.34 7.57 -2.98
N GLY A 108 1.19 7.91 -3.54
CA GLY A 108 1.05 9.01 -4.48
C GLY A 108 0.29 10.18 -3.87
N ASP A 109 -0.11 10.06 -2.61
CA ASP A 109 -0.91 11.08 -1.95
C ASP A 109 0.00 12.16 -1.36
N ARG A 110 -0.26 13.42 -1.73
CA ARG A 110 0.60 14.52 -1.29
C ARG A 110 0.53 14.78 0.21
N HIS A 111 -0.56 14.40 0.88
CA HIS A 111 -0.65 14.57 2.33
C HIS A 111 0.35 13.66 3.04
N LEU A 112 0.48 12.42 2.57
CA LEU A 112 1.49 11.50 3.10
C LEU A 112 2.90 11.92 2.66
N LEU A 113 3.08 12.20 1.37
CA LEU A 113 4.40 12.55 0.83
C LEU A 113 4.98 13.79 1.50
N ARG A 114 4.11 14.72 1.91
CA ARG A 114 4.54 15.94 2.58
C ARG A 114 5.23 15.66 3.91
N LEU A 115 4.86 14.57 4.58
CA LEU A 115 5.49 14.20 5.84
C LEU A 115 6.95 13.78 5.67
N ARG A 116 7.30 13.21 4.52
CA ARG A 116 8.62 12.69 4.17
C ARG A 116 9.10 11.55 5.06
N HIS A 117 8.91 11.65 6.35
CA HIS A 117 9.29 10.61 7.32
C HIS A 117 8.22 10.54 8.39
N PHE A 118 8.04 9.36 8.92
CA PHE A 118 7.18 9.16 10.06
C PHE A 118 7.82 8.10 10.96
N GLU A 119 8.31 8.54 12.12
CA GLU A 119 8.94 7.66 13.11
C GLU A 119 9.98 6.73 12.49
N GLY A 120 10.86 7.30 11.70
CA GLY A 120 11.94 6.55 11.07
C GLY A 120 11.58 5.87 9.76
N ILE A 121 10.31 5.90 9.38
CA ILE A 121 9.86 5.31 8.12
C ILE A 121 9.88 6.38 7.04
N ARG A 122 10.52 6.10 5.92
CA ARG A 122 10.56 7.07 4.81
C ARG A 122 9.31 6.92 3.95
N ILE A 123 8.73 8.05 3.56
CA ILE A 123 7.56 8.08 2.70
C ILE A 123 8.01 8.52 1.32
N VAL A 124 7.81 7.66 0.32
CA VAL A 124 8.34 7.87 -1.03
C VAL A 124 7.29 7.55 -2.07
N THR A 125 7.51 8.02 -3.29
CA THR A 125 6.69 7.62 -4.42
C THR A 125 7.15 6.26 -4.93
N VAL A 126 6.29 5.62 -5.74
CA VAL A 126 6.67 4.38 -6.40
C VAL A 126 7.93 4.60 -7.23
N ALA A 127 7.97 5.72 -7.98
CA ALA A 127 9.13 6.02 -8.83
C ALA A 127 10.42 6.10 -8.00
N GLU A 128 10.35 6.77 -6.86
CA GLU A 128 11.52 6.90 -5.99
C GLU A 128 11.99 5.56 -5.46
N LEU A 129 11.05 4.69 -5.06
CA LEU A 129 11.40 3.37 -4.55
C LEU A 129 12.05 2.52 -5.64
N LEU A 130 11.46 2.52 -6.83
CA LEU A 130 12.01 1.75 -7.95
C LEU A 130 13.39 2.26 -8.37
N ALA A 131 13.58 3.58 -8.34
CA ALA A 131 14.86 4.18 -8.71
C ALA A 131 15.97 3.86 -7.71
N ALA A 132 15.62 3.81 -6.43
CA ALA A 132 16.56 3.43 -5.40
C ALA A 132 16.98 1.97 -5.53
N GLY A 133 16.13 1.23 -6.13
CA GLY A 133 16.53 0.03 -6.64
C GLY A 133 16.57 -1.14 -5.83
N HIS A 134 16.62 -1.11 -4.65
CA HIS A 134 16.95 -2.31 -4.24
C HIS A 134 17.10 -2.45 -2.94
N THR A 135 17.33 -3.26 -2.59
CA THR A 135 17.43 -3.73 -1.35
C THR A 135 18.08 -3.31 -0.45
#